data_b0794c381b6814b3c448aa190f288bab
#
_entry.id   b0794c381b6814b3c448aa190f288bab
#
_cell.length_a   1.000
_cell.length_b   1.000
_cell.length_c   1.000
_cell.angle_alpha   90.00
_cell.angle_beta   90.00
_cell.angle_gamma   90.00
#
_symmetry.space_group_name_H-M   'P 1'
#
loop_
_entity.id
_entity.type
_entity.pdbx_description
1 polymer ?
#
loop_
_entity_poly.entity_id
_entity_poly.type
_entity_poly.pdbx_seq_one_letter_code
_entity_poly.pdbx_strand_id
1 'polypeptide(L)'
;TDLVLWPENVVNPDPPTNFPLSDRLYGDAASELLSLEAKRLNAVLIPGWFHQDYEDETANLNYSTAINPDGVVVDRYDKVRTVPFGEFVPLRSFIEIFAADLLPARDVRPGTNPAVLQTEAGNFGVAISWEVFFDHRVRDAIKDGGEILLNPTNGASYWLTIVQTQQIASSRLRALETGRWVLQAAPTGFSAVINPHGDVVQRTAISEQAVLHSTVEKRSGLTWATEVGIWPIFILSIMLILIGHKKPEESDSTNFG
;
A
#
# COMPACT_ATOMS: atom_id res chain seq x y z
N THR A 1 5.30 -13.20 -19.72
CA THR A 1 4.82 -12.44 -18.54
C THR A 1 6.03 -11.87 -17.85
N ASP A 2 6.07 -10.55 -17.63
CA ASP A 2 7.26 -9.91 -17.05
C ASP A 2 7.12 -9.77 -15.52
N LEU A 3 5.88 -9.66 -15.02
CA LEU A 3 5.56 -9.44 -13.61
C LEU A 3 4.34 -10.27 -13.19
N VAL A 4 4.40 -10.87 -12.02
CA VAL A 4 3.26 -11.47 -11.31
C VAL A 4 3.13 -10.84 -9.94
N LEU A 5 2.02 -10.16 -9.69
CA LEU A 5 1.70 -9.54 -8.40
C LEU A 5 0.75 -10.46 -7.62
N TRP A 6 1.14 -10.82 -6.40
CA TRP A 6 0.27 -11.49 -5.45
C TRP A 6 -0.30 -10.50 -4.43
N PRO A 7 -1.45 -10.83 -3.80
CA PRO A 7 -2.03 -9.99 -2.77
C PRO A 7 -1.20 -9.86 -1.50
N GLU A 8 -1.61 -8.93 -0.62
CA GLU A 8 -1.10 -8.77 0.74
C GLU A 8 -1.43 -10.00 1.61
N ASN A 9 -0.53 -10.40 2.50
CA ASN A 9 -0.72 -11.44 3.51
C ASN A 9 -1.12 -12.83 2.96
N VAL A 10 -0.65 -13.18 1.77
CA VAL A 10 -0.93 -14.50 1.18
C VAL A 10 0.16 -15.51 1.48
N VAL A 11 1.34 -15.05 1.86
CA VAL A 11 2.41 -15.88 2.37
C VAL A 11 2.50 -15.68 3.87
N ASN A 12 2.04 -16.67 4.62
CA ASN A 12 2.05 -16.67 6.07
C ASN A 12 2.74 -17.95 6.55
N PRO A 13 4.07 -17.91 6.76
CA PRO A 13 4.86 -19.08 7.12
C PRO A 13 4.83 -19.42 8.60
N ASP A 14 4.03 -18.73 9.43
CA ASP A 14 3.92 -19.05 10.84
C ASP A 14 3.41 -20.48 11.03
N PRO A 15 4.07 -21.30 11.85
CA PRO A 15 3.64 -22.66 12.07
C PRO A 15 2.27 -22.71 12.80
N PRO A 16 1.45 -23.72 12.55
CA PRO A 16 0.29 -23.98 13.39
C PRO A 16 0.72 -24.14 14.86
N THR A 17 -0.06 -23.62 15.78
CA THR A 17 0.23 -23.52 17.24
C THR A 17 0.68 -24.81 17.93
N ASN A 18 0.60 -25.97 17.28
CA ASN A 18 0.96 -27.28 17.81
C ASN A 18 2.21 -27.91 17.15
N PHE A 19 2.97 -27.18 16.33
CA PHE A 19 4.15 -27.70 15.67
C PHE A 19 5.45 -27.26 16.38
N PRO A 20 6.37 -28.20 16.67
CA PRO A 20 7.62 -27.89 17.40
C PRO A 20 8.76 -27.33 16.54
N LEU A 21 8.52 -27.03 15.26
CA LEU A 21 9.53 -26.45 14.36
C LEU A 21 9.60 -24.93 14.56
N SER A 22 10.81 -24.39 14.51
CA SER A 22 11.01 -22.94 14.63
C SER A 22 10.34 -22.21 13.46
N ASP A 23 9.72 -21.07 13.72
CA ASP A 23 9.04 -20.22 12.73
C ASP A 23 9.93 -19.88 11.53
N ARG A 24 11.23 -19.75 11.77
CA ARG A 24 12.24 -19.49 10.75
C ARG A 24 12.31 -20.57 9.68
N LEU A 25 12.18 -21.86 10.04
CA LEU A 25 12.20 -22.96 9.07
C LEU A 25 11.03 -22.88 8.08
N TYR A 26 9.87 -22.41 8.51
CA TYR A 26 8.72 -22.19 7.61
C TYR A 26 8.96 -21.02 6.68
N GLY A 27 9.60 -19.94 7.15
CA GLY A 27 10.00 -18.81 6.33
C GLY A 27 10.99 -19.20 5.24
N ASP A 28 12.00 -20.00 5.59
CA ASP A 28 13.02 -20.50 4.65
C ASP A 28 12.37 -21.42 3.59
N ALA A 29 11.49 -22.34 3.99
CA ALA A 29 10.76 -23.23 3.08
C ALA A 29 9.83 -22.46 2.14
N ALA A 30 9.10 -21.45 2.64
CA ALA A 30 8.26 -20.59 1.82
C ALA A 30 9.10 -19.80 0.80
N SER A 31 10.26 -19.28 1.21
CA SER A 31 11.18 -18.56 0.34
C SER A 31 11.71 -19.46 -0.79
N GLU A 32 12.06 -20.72 -0.48
CA GLU A 32 12.51 -21.67 -1.48
C GLU A 32 11.41 -22.00 -2.50
N LEU A 33 10.18 -22.25 -2.04
CA LEU A 33 9.03 -22.52 -2.91
C LEU A 33 8.73 -21.33 -3.84
N LEU A 34 8.77 -20.09 -3.32
CA LEU A 34 8.56 -18.90 -4.13
C LEU A 34 9.68 -18.65 -5.14
N SER A 35 10.92 -18.98 -4.78
CA SER A 35 12.06 -18.93 -5.70
C SER A 35 11.87 -19.92 -6.85
N LEU A 36 11.40 -21.13 -6.57
CA LEU A 36 11.08 -22.14 -7.59
C LEU A 36 9.90 -21.68 -8.47
N GLU A 37 8.91 -21.03 -7.89
CA GLU A 37 7.75 -20.51 -8.62
C GLU A 37 8.13 -19.35 -9.55
N ALA A 38 8.97 -18.42 -9.12
CA ALA A 38 9.49 -17.34 -9.97
C ALA A 38 10.25 -17.91 -11.20
N LYS A 39 11.09 -18.92 -10.97
CA LYS A 39 11.77 -19.65 -12.07
C LYS A 39 10.78 -20.32 -13.02
N ARG A 40 9.77 -21.01 -12.46
CA ARG A 40 8.74 -21.71 -13.26
C ARG A 40 7.94 -20.73 -14.13
N LEU A 41 7.60 -19.55 -13.59
CA LEU A 41 6.87 -18.50 -14.28
C LEU A 41 7.74 -17.75 -15.29
N ASN A 42 9.06 -17.81 -15.12
CA ASN A 42 10.02 -16.98 -15.84
C ASN A 42 9.62 -15.49 -15.82
N ALA A 43 9.30 -14.98 -14.61
CA ALA A 43 8.79 -13.63 -14.39
C ALA A 43 9.21 -13.13 -13.01
N VAL A 44 9.28 -11.81 -12.85
CA VAL A 44 9.40 -11.22 -11.51
C VAL A 44 8.15 -11.54 -10.72
N LEU A 45 8.31 -12.17 -9.56
CA LEU A 45 7.22 -12.50 -8.65
C LEU A 45 7.25 -11.57 -7.44
N ILE A 46 6.10 -10.96 -7.14
CA ILE A 46 5.95 -10.06 -5.98
C ILE A 46 4.88 -10.62 -5.05
N PRO A 47 5.24 -11.48 -4.09
CA PRO A 47 4.34 -12.00 -3.06
C PRO A 47 4.23 -11.04 -1.87
N GLY A 48 3.06 -11.02 -1.22
CA GLY A 48 2.82 -10.34 0.04
C GLY A 48 2.98 -11.29 1.23
N TRP A 49 3.82 -10.91 2.17
CA TRP A 49 4.18 -11.68 3.35
C TRP A 49 3.54 -11.11 4.62
N PHE A 50 3.20 -11.99 5.53
CA PHE A 50 2.81 -11.64 6.89
C PHE A 50 3.21 -12.75 7.86
N HIS A 51 4.03 -12.45 8.85
CA HIS A 51 4.43 -13.41 9.88
C HIS A 51 5.02 -12.70 11.10
N GLN A 52 5.21 -13.46 12.18
CA GLN A 52 5.94 -12.99 13.35
C GLN A 52 7.38 -12.62 12.97
N ASP A 53 7.90 -11.55 13.57
CA ASP A 53 9.31 -11.21 13.44
C ASP A 53 10.17 -12.25 14.18
N TYR A 54 11.11 -12.87 13.47
CA TYR A 54 11.99 -13.89 14.04
C TYR A 54 13.06 -13.33 14.99
N GLU A 55 13.25 -12.01 14.97
CA GLU A 55 14.20 -11.31 15.85
C GLU A 55 13.50 -10.62 17.01
N ASP A 56 12.21 -10.34 16.91
CA ASP A 56 11.38 -9.67 17.91
C ASP A 56 10.02 -10.39 18.04
N GLU A 57 9.90 -11.29 19.00
CA GLU A 57 8.67 -12.06 19.24
C GLU A 57 7.45 -11.19 19.59
N THR A 58 7.64 -9.90 19.87
CA THR A 58 6.55 -8.97 20.21
C THR A 58 5.96 -8.29 18.98
N ALA A 59 6.55 -8.48 17.80
CA ALA A 59 6.17 -7.82 16.57
C ALA A 59 5.79 -8.81 15.46
N ASN A 60 4.94 -8.35 14.54
CA ASN A 60 4.70 -8.97 13.24
C ASN A 60 5.34 -8.13 12.13
N LEU A 61 5.58 -8.75 10.98
CA LEU A 61 6.04 -8.10 9.76
C LEU A 61 4.98 -8.21 8.67
N ASN A 62 4.79 -7.13 7.92
CA ASN A 62 3.94 -7.07 6.71
C ASN A 62 4.76 -6.43 5.59
N TYR A 63 5.07 -7.20 4.54
CA TYR A 63 5.96 -6.74 3.49
C TYR A 63 5.71 -7.45 2.16
N SER A 64 6.28 -6.91 1.09
CA SER A 64 6.38 -7.57 -0.21
C SER A 64 7.85 -7.72 -0.61
N THR A 65 8.20 -8.87 -1.20
CA THR A 65 9.52 -9.08 -1.80
C THR A 65 9.42 -9.06 -3.32
N ALA A 66 10.51 -8.70 -3.98
CA ALA A 66 10.69 -8.90 -5.42
C ALA A 66 11.63 -10.08 -5.65
N ILE A 67 11.17 -11.08 -6.38
CA ILE A 67 11.92 -12.29 -6.73
C ILE A 67 12.08 -12.32 -8.24
N ASN A 68 13.32 -12.25 -8.72
CA ASN A 68 13.62 -12.30 -10.15
C ASN A 68 13.38 -13.70 -10.76
N PRO A 69 13.31 -13.84 -12.09
CA PRO A 69 13.10 -15.11 -12.77
C PRO A 69 14.17 -16.19 -12.47
N ASP A 70 15.34 -15.81 -12.02
CA ASP A 70 16.37 -16.72 -11.53
C ASP A 70 16.11 -17.24 -10.10
N GLY A 71 15.03 -16.77 -9.46
CA GLY A 71 14.62 -17.16 -8.10
C GLY A 71 15.36 -16.42 -6.99
N VAL A 72 16.07 -15.35 -7.31
CA VAL A 72 16.77 -14.54 -6.32
C VAL A 72 15.85 -13.41 -5.82
N VAL A 73 15.75 -13.27 -4.50
CA VAL A 73 15.13 -12.09 -3.88
C VAL A 73 16.07 -10.91 -4.07
N VAL A 74 15.62 -9.91 -4.83
CA VAL A 74 16.44 -8.74 -5.19
C VAL A 74 16.08 -7.49 -4.40
N ASP A 75 14.84 -7.41 -3.89
CA ASP A 75 14.41 -6.26 -3.11
C ASP A 75 13.25 -6.61 -2.17
N ARG A 76 13.00 -5.73 -1.18
CA ARG A 76 11.93 -5.87 -0.20
C ARG A 76 11.39 -4.50 0.20
N TYR A 77 10.06 -4.41 0.27
CA TYR A 77 9.34 -3.27 0.80
C TYR A 77 8.53 -3.67 2.03
N ASP A 78 8.85 -3.09 3.18
CA ASP A 78 8.08 -3.24 4.42
C ASP A 78 7.02 -2.16 4.52
N LYS A 79 5.79 -2.55 4.85
CA LYS A 79 4.66 -1.63 5.02
C LYS A 79 4.97 -0.58 6.08
N VAL A 80 4.85 0.69 5.71
CA VAL A 80 5.16 1.83 6.58
C VAL A 80 3.93 2.34 7.31
N ARG A 81 2.76 2.36 6.61
CA ARG A 81 1.50 2.82 7.18
C ARG A 81 0.65 1.66 7.67
N THR A 82 0.80 1.32 8.94
CA THR A 82 0.03 0.27 9.59
C THR A 82 -1.38 0.74 9.98
N VAL A 83 -2.33 -0.19 10.01
CA VAL A 83 -3.75 0.09 10.28
C VAL A 83 -4.00 0.18 11.79
N PRO A 84 -4.50 1.33 12.31
CA PRO A 84 -4.86 1.43 13.71
C PRO A 84 -5.89 0.37 14.12
N PHE A 85 -5.69 -0.26 15.27
CA PHE A 85 -6.49 -1.36 15.83
C PHE A 85 -6.56 -2.65 15.02
N GLY A 86 -6.06 -2.64 13.79
CA GLY A 86 -5.93 -3.84 12.96
C GLY A 86 -4.52 -4.42 12.95
N GLU A 87 -3.52 -3.54 12.86
CA GLU A 87 -2.10 -3.91 12.77
C GLU A 87 -1.27 -3.33 13.92
N PHE A 88 -1.72 -2.27 14.57
CA PHE A 88 -1.10 -1.75 15.80
C PHE A 88 -2.14 -1.12 16.71
N VAL A 89 -1.85 -1.05 18.00
CA VAL A 89 -2.73 -0.45 18.98
C VAL A 89 -2.16 0.88 19.47
N PRO A 90 -2.76 2.03 19.08
CA PRO A 90 -2.36 3.31 19.61
C PRO A 90 -2.49 3.32 21.14
N LEU A 91 -1.48 3.84 21.85
CA LEU A 91 -1.47 3.86 23.31
C LEU A 91 -1.76 2.48 23.94
N ARG A 92 -1.20 1.41 23.40
CA ARG A 92 -1.42 0.02 23.78
C ARG A 92 -1.47 -0.15 25.30
N SER A 93 -0.48 0.33 26.04
CA SER A 93 -0.38 0.18 27.49
C SER A 93 -1.57 0.74 28.26
N PHE A 94 -2.27 1.74 27.69
CA PHE A 94 -3.48 2.30 28.29
C PHE A 94 -4.72 1.50 27.90
N ILE A 95 -4.84 1.10 26.65
CA ILE A 95 -6.03 0.42 26.13
C ILE A 95 -6.10 -1.03 26.63
N GLU A 96 -4.98 -1.71 26.81
CA GLU A 96 -4.89 -3.05 27.36
C GLU A 96 -5.53 -3.16 28.77
N ILE A 97 -5.54 -2.10 29.55
CA ILE A 97 -6.18 -2.09 30.88
C ILE A 97 -7.70 -2.40 30.78
N PHE A 98 -8.32 -2.06 29.67
CA PHE A 98 -9.78 -2.15 29.50
C PHE A 98 -10.24 -3.16 28.46
N ALA A 99 -9.38 -3.55 27.53
CA ALA A 99 -9.79 -4.29 26.35
C ALA A 99 -8.72 -5.28 25.85
N ALA A 100 -7.88 -5.83 26.70
CA ALA A 100 -6.78 -6.72 26.33
C ALA A 100 -7.20 -7.85 25.38
N ASP A 101 -8.33 -8.49 25.66
CA ASP A 101 -8.83 -9.65 24.90
C ASP A 101 -9.32 -9.29 23.47
N LEU A 102 -9.49 -7.99 23.17
CA LEU A 102 -9.98 -7.52 21.88
C LEU A 102 -8.85 -7.01 20.96
N LEU A 103 -7.63 -6.93 21.49
CA LEU A 103 -6.50 -6.36 20.77
C LEU A 103 -5.70 -7.44 20.04
N PRO A 104 -5.08 -7.11 18.89
CA PRO A 104 -4.13 -8.00 18.25
C PRO A 104 -2.99 -8.32 19.21
N ALA A 105 -2.59 -9.59 19.26
CA ALA A 105 -1.55 -10.07 20.17
C ALA A 105 -0.21 -9.36 19.98
N ARG A 106 0.09 -8.97 18.74
CA ARG A 106 1.33 -8.30 18.35
C ARG A 106 1.03 -7.15 17.41
N ASP A 107 1.80 -6.08 17.51
CA ASP A 107 1.76 -4.97 16.56
C ASP A 107 2.62 -5.30 15.32
N VAL A 108 2.20 -4.81 14.16
CA VAL A 108 3.03 -4.83 12.96
C VAL A 108 4.10 -3.73 13.08
N ARG A 109 5.37 -4.13 12.99
CA ARG A 109 6.48 -3.19 12.96
C ARG A 109 6.49 -2.43 11.63
N PRO A 110 6.39 -1.08 11.66
CA PRO A 110 6.45 -0.28 10.43
C PRO A 110 7.81 -0.37 9.76
N GLY A 111 7.82 -0.43 8.43
CA GLY A 111 9.03 -0.28 7.62
C GLY A 111 9.55 1.15 7.58
N THR A 112 10.76 1.31 7.10
CA THR A 112 11.42 2.62 6.87
C THR A 112 11.94 2.78 5.44
N ASN A 113 11.78 1.76 4.61
CA ASN A 113 12.34 1.69 3.27
C ASN A 113 11.61 2.62 2.29
N PRO A 114 12.29 3.06 1.20
CA PRO A 114 11.64 3.68 0.06
C PRO A 114 10.51 2.79 -0.47
N ALA A 115 9.44 3.41 -0.97
CA ALA A 115 8.27 2.69 -1.46
C ALA A 115 8.45 2.20 -2.91
N VAL A 116 9.60 1.67 -3.24
CA VAL A 116 9.96 1.15 -4.57
C VAL A 116 10.62 -0.20 -4.44
N LEU A 117 10.22 -1.13 -5.29
CA LEU A 117 10.93 -2.39 -5.54
C LEU A 117 11.70 -2.27 -6.85
N GLN A 118 13.00 -2.47 -6.79
CA GLN A 118 13.90 -2.44 -7.94
C GLN A 118 14.11 -3.85 -8.49
N THR A 119 13.81 -4.06 -9.76
CA THR A 119 13.88 -5.37 -10.41
C THR A 119 14.44 -5.25 -11.82
N GLU A 120 14.79 -6.37 -12.43
CA GLU A 120 15.19 -6.40 -13.85
C GLU A 120 14.03 -6.05 -14.81
N ALA A 121 12.77 -6.26 -14.39
CA ALA A 121 11.59 -5.90 -15.17
C ALA A 121 11.24 -4.41 -15.07
N GLY A 122 11.88 -3.65 -14.17
CA GLY A 122 11.67 -2.22 -13.94
C GLY A 122 11.53 -1.89 -12.45
N ASN A 123 11.26 -0.63 -12.18
CA ASN A 123 11.03 -0.11 -10.82
C ASN A 123 9.53 -0.02 -10.55
N PHE A 124 9.08 -0.67 -9.49
CA PHE A 124 7.67 -0.70 -9.11
C PHE A 124 7.46 0.08 -7.83
N GLY A 125 6.67 1.17 -7.91
CA GLY A 125 6.17 1.84 -6.71
C GLY A 125 5.22 0.91 -5.97
N VAL A 126 5.28 0.87 -4.63
CA VAL A 126 4.44 -0.03 -3.82
C VAL A 126 3.68 0.77 -2.77
N ALA A 127 2.39 0.46 -2.66
CA ALA A 127 1.54 0.92 -1.58
C ALA A 127 0.73 -0.28 -1.08
N ILE A 128 1.11 -0.86 0.06
CA ILE A 128 0.43 -2.04 0.59
C ILE A 128 -0.90 -1.63 1.22
N SER A 129 -2.02 -2.11 0.62
CA SER A 129 -3.37 -2.02 1.18
C SER A 129 -3.78 -0.59 1.58
N TRP A 130 -3.91 -0.34 2.87
CA TRP A 130 -4.25 0.93 3.52
C TRP A 130 -3.40 2.12 3.03
N GLU A 131 -2.16 1.89 2.61
CA GLU A 131 -1.24 2.95 2.17
C GLU A 131 -1.75 3.70 0.94
N VAL A 132 -2.58 3.08 0.10
CA VAL A 132 -3.14 3.72 -1.09
C VAL A 132 -4.05 4.92 -0.78
N PHE A 133 -4.59 4.99 0.45
CA PHE A 133 -5.38 6.14 0.90
C PHE A 133 -4.52 7.40 1.13
N PHE A 134 -3.21 7.25 1.32
CA PHE A 134 -2.29 8.33 1.64
C PHE A 134 -1.52 8.78 0.39
N ASP A 135 -1.85 9.95 -0.11
CA ASP A 135 -1.25 10.52 -1.32
C ASP A 135 0.27 10.67 -1.25
N HIS A 136 0.79 11.17 -0.12
CA HIS A 136 2.22 11.41 0.05
C HIS A 136 3.03 10.12 -0.09
N ARG A 137 2.54 8.97 0.43
CA ARG A 137 3.27 7.70 0.34
C ARG A 137 3.39 7.22 -1.10
N VAL A 138 2.30 7.34 -1.87
CA VAL A 138 2.31 6.98 -3.28
C VAL A 138 3.15 7.96 -4.10
N ARG A 139 3.09 9.27 -3.79
CA ARG A 139 3.96 10.25 -4.45
C ARG A 139 5.43 9.99 -4.20
N ASP A 140 5.81 9.64 -2.97
CA ASP A 140 7.19 9.28 -2.65
C ASP A 140 7.63 8.07 -3.47
N ALA A 141 6.80 7.02 -3.58
CA ALA A 141 7.07 5.85 -4.41
C ALA A 141 7.37 6.22 -5.88
N ILE A 142 6.64 7.19 -6.43
CA ILE A 142 6.85 7.62 -7.81
C ILE A 142 8.05 8.56 -7.95
N LYS A 143 8.32 9.41 -6.96
CA LYS A 143 9.53 10.25 -6.91
C LYS A 143 10.80 9.42 -6.79
N ASP A 144 10.73 8.31 -6.08
CA ASP A 144 11.82 7.34 -5.94
C ASP A 144 12.02 6.47 -7.19
N GLY A 145 11.25 6.72 -8.25
CA GLY A 145 11.44 6.13 -9.58
C GLY A 145 10.43 5.05 -9.97
N GLY A 146 9.34 4.87 -9.21
CA GLY A 146 8.28 3.92 -9.56
C GLY A 146 7.66 4.19 -10.93
N GLU A 147 7.72 3.20 -11.83
CA GLU A 147 7.22 3.27 -13.21
C GLU A 147 5.77 2.77 -13.32
N ILE A 148 5.39 1.86 -12.44
CA ILE A 148 4.04 1.31 -12.26
C ILE A 148 3.78 1.28 -10.75
N LEU A 149 2.55 1.55 -10.30
CA LEU A 149 2.17 1.43 -8.90
C LEU A 149 1.52 0.09 -8.63
N LEU A 150 2.03 -0.63 -7.65
CA LEU A 150 1.48 -1.88 -7.15
C LEU A 150 0.73 -1.65 -5.84
N ASN A 151 -0.49 -2.16 -5.74
CA ASN A 151 -1.27 -2.17 -4.51
C ASN A 151 -1.68 -3.60 -4.15
N PRO A 152 -0.75 -4.42 -3.59
CA PRO A 152 -1.14 -5.65 -2.95
C PRO A 152 -2.00 -5.32 -1.73
N THR A 153 -3.19 -5.93 -1.62
CA THR A 153 -4.14 -5.61 -0.56
C THR A 153 -4.84 -6.85 -0.05
N ASN A 154 -5.36 -6.78 1.18
CA ASN A 154 -6.20 -7.82 1.75
C ASN A 154 -7.45 -7.19 2.39
N GLY A 155 -8.59 -7.41 1.76
CA GLY A 155 -9.88 -6.89 2.21
C GLY A 155 -10.64 -7.82 3.15
N ALA A 156 -10.05 -8.90 3.67
CA ALA A 156 -10.77 -9.92 4.45
C ALA A 156 -11.45 -9.35 5.69
N SER A 157 -10.78 -8.48 6.44
CA SER A 157 -11.33 -7.81 7.62
C SER A 157 -12.45 -6.81 7.31
N TYR A 158 -12.60 -6.42 6.05
CA TYR A 158 -13.57 -5.44 5.58
C TYR A 158 -14.57 -6.06 4.58
N TRP A 159 -14.76 -7.37 4.65
CA TRP A 159 -15.61 -8.11 3.71
C TRP A 159 -17.04 -7.57 3.71
N LEU A 160 -17.59 -7.37 2.51
CA LEU A 160 -18.91 -6.77 2.27
C LEU A 160 -19.11 -5.36 2.87
N THR A 161 -18.02 -4.63 3.12
CA THR A 161 -18.10 -3.22 3.51
C THR A 161 -17.78 -2.28 2.34
N ILE A 162 -18.10 -1.00 2.52
CA ILE A 162 -17.78 0.05 1.55
C ILE A 162 -16.27 0.26 1.36
N VAL A 163 -15.44 -0.17 2.32
CA VAL A 163 -13.98 0.01 2.30
C VAL A 163 -13.35 -0.58 1.06
N GLN A 164 -13.81 -1.75 0.59
CA GLN A 164 -13.28 -2.37 -0.63
C GLN A 164 -13.53 -1.50 -1.88
N THR A 165 -14.70 -0.86 -1.96
CA THR A 165 -15.02 0.08 -3.04
C THR A 165 -14.20 1.38 -2.92
N GLN A 166 -14.02 1.88 -1.70
CA GLN A 166 -13.18 3.04 -1.43
C GLN A 166 -11.71 2.79 -1.81
N GLN A 167 -11.22 1.57 -1.64
CA GLN A 167 -9.86 1.20 -2.03
C GLN A 167 -9.67 1.29 -3.55
N ILE A 168 -10.61 0.75 -4.35
CA ILE A 168 -10.59 0.94 -5.81
C ILE A 168 -10.65 2.43 -6.18
N ALA A 169 -11.52 3.20 -5.54
CA ALA A 169 -11.63 4.64 -5.80
C ALA A 169 -10.32 5.36 -5.49
N SER A 170 -9.64 4.99 -4.40
CA SER A 170 -8.33 5.55 -4.05
C SER A 170 -7.25 5.14 -5.04
N SER A 171 -7.22 3.88 -5.46
CA SER A 171 -6.29 3.42 -6.51
C SER A 171 -6.49 4.17 -7.83
N ARG A 172 -7.73 4.47 -8.22
CA ARG A 172 -8.05 5.32 -9.38
C ARG A 172 -7.52 6.73 -9.20
N LEU A 173 -7.71 7.32 -8.01
CA LEU A 173 -7.20 8.65 -7.70
C LEU A 173 -5.65 8.67 -7.75
N ARG A 174 -4.99 7.65 -7.21
CA ARG A 174 -3.52 7.53 -7.30
C ARG A 174 -3.05 7.42 -8.74
N ALA A 175 -3.76 6.66 -9.59
CA ALA A 175 -3.44 6.56 -11.01
C ALA A 175 -3.48 7.93 -11.71
N LEU A 176 -4.55 8.71 -11.49
CA LEU A 176 -4.70 10.07 -12.01
C LEU A 176 -3.62 11.01 -11.49
N GLU A 177 -3.38 11.00 -10.18
CA GLU A 177 -2.46 11.89 -9.50
C GLU A 177 -1.02 11.68 -9.97
N THR A 178 -0.62 10.42 -10.16
CA THR A 178 0.76 10.07 -10.49
C THR A 178 1.01 9.85 -11.98
N GLY A 179 -0.05 9.73 -12.78
CA GLY A 179 0.06 9.37 -14.19
C GLY A 179 0.60 7.96 -14.41
N ARG A 180 0.37 7.03 -13.47
CA ARG A 180 0.85 5.65 -13.49
C ARG A 180 -0.28 4.66 -13.65
N TRP A 181 0.01 3.52 -14.27
CA TRP A 181 -0.81 2.34 -14.14
C TRP A 181 -0.80 1.88 -12.69
N VAL A 182 -1.96 1.43 -12.19
CA VAL A 182 -2.07 0.82 -10.87
C VAL A 182 -2.54 -0.62 -11.03
N LEU A 183 -1.77 -1.54 -10.46
CA LEU A 183 -2.10 -2.95 -10.38
C LEU A 183 -2.49 -3.26 -8.94
N GLN A 184 -3.76 -3.56 -8.70
CA GLN A 184 -4.28 -3.96 -7.40
C GLN A 184 -4.56 -5.45 -7.39
N ALA A 185 -4.01 -6.16 -6.40
CA ALA A 185 -4.24 -7.60 -6.20
C ALA A 185 -4.84 -7.84 -4.81
N ALA A 186 -5.96 -8.56 -4.74
CA ALA A 186 -6.70 -8.80 -3.50
C ALA A 186 -7.23 -10.25 -3.46
N PRO A 187 -7.09 -10.96 -2.32
CA PRO A 187 -7.63 -12.32 -2.18
C PRO A 187 -9.14 -12.31 -1.96
N THR A 188 -9.69 -11.27 -1.34
CA THR A 188 -11.12 -11.18 -0.96
C THR A 188 -11.79 -9.90 -1.42
N GLY A 189 -11.04 -8.86 -1.75
CA GLY A 189 -11.54 -7.61 -2.31
C GLY A 189 -11.58 -7.64 -3.84
N PHE A 190 -11.40 -6.47 -4.43
CA PHE A 190 -11.30 -6.34 -5.89
C PHE A 190 -9.84 -6.37 -6.31
N SER A 191 -9.46 -7.31 -7.18
CA SER A 191 -8.27 -7.14 -8.00
C SER A 191 -8.63 -6.27 -9.20
N ALA A 192 -7.71 -5.38 -9.62
CA ALA A 192 -7.98 -4.44 -10.71
C ALA A 192 -6.72 -4.01 -11.44
N VAL A 193 -6.89 -3.70 -12.72
CA VAL A 193 -5.92 -2.99 -13.55
C VAL A 193 -6.51 -1.63 -13.88
N ILE A 194 -5.81 -0.57 -13.51
CA ILE A 194 -6.28 0.81 -13.63
C ILE A 194 -5.29 1.61 -14.47
N ASN A 195 -5.77 2.29 -15.50
CA ASN A 195 -4.94 3.06 -16.39
C ASN A 195 -4.55 4.43 -15.78
N PRO A 196 -3.58 5.17 -16.35
CA PRO A 196 -3.16 6.49 -15.86
C PRO A 196 -4.24 7.57 -15.89
N HIS A 197 -5.37 7.33 -16.56
CA HIS A 197 -6.54 8.21 -16.57
C HIS A 197 -7.56 7.86 -15.48
N GLY A 198 -7.24 6.89 -14.62
CA GLY A 198 -8.13 6.45 -13.54
C GLY A 198 -9.26 5.53 -13.99
N ASP A 199 -9.24 5.02 -15.24
CA ASP A 199 -10.23 4.06 -15.71
C ASP A 199 -9.87 2.65 -15.24
N VAL A 200 -10.85 1.93 -14.72
CA VAL A 200 -10.71 0.53 -14.35
C VAL A 200 -10.86 -0.32 -15.63
N VAL A 201 -9.71 -0.75 -16.17
CA VAL A 201 -9.66 -1.50 -17.44
C VAL A 201 -10.11 -2.95 -17.23
N GLN A 202 -9.72 -3.56 -16.12
CA GLN A 202 -10.13 -4.90 -15.70
C GLN A 202 -10.39 -4.92 -14.20
N ARG A 203 -11.33 -5.73 -13.76
CA ARG A 203 -11.64 -5.91 -12.35
C ARG A 203 -12.30 -7.27 -12.11
N THR A 204 -11.97 -7.92 -11.00
CA THR A 204 -12.69 -9.08 -10.48
C THR A 204 -13.98 -8.67 -9.76
N ALA A 205 -14.85 -9.63 -9.50
CA ALA A 205 -15.86 -9.51 -8.45
C ALA A 205 -15.22 -9.68 -7.06
N ILE A 206 -16.00 -9.45 -5.99
CA ILE A 206 -15.55 -9.70 -4.61
C ILE A 206 -15.38 -11.20 -4.43
N SER A 207 -14.24 -11.61 -3.87
CA SER A 207 -13.89 -13.01 -3.59
C SER A 207 -13.95 -13.94 -4.84
N GLU A 208 -13.78 -13.37 -6.01
CA GLU A 208 -13.64 -14.12 -7.24
C GLU A 208 -12.24 -14.70 -7.38
N GLN A 209 -12.14 -16.00 -7.57
CA GLN A 209 -10.88 -16.65 -7.88
C GLN A 209 -10.53 -16.43 -9.36
N ALA A 210 -9.68 -15.45 -9.63
CA ALA A 210 -9.30 -15.08 -10.99
C ALA A 210 -7.84 -14.60 -11.06
N VAL A 211 -7.28 -14.68 -12.26
CA VAL A 211 -6.00 -14.05 -12.61
C VAL A 211 -6.28 -13.03 -13.70
N LEU A 212 -5.95 -11.78 -13.45
CA LEU A 212 -6.07 -10.72 -14.45
C LEU A 212 -4.78 -10.67 -15.28
N HIS A 213 -4.92 -10.73 -16.60
CA HIS A 213 -3.80 -10.57 -17.54
C HIS A 213 -3.94 -9.25 -18.29
N SER A 214 -2.90 -8.42 -18.24
CA SER A 214 -2.89 -7.13 -18.92
C SER A 214 -1.50 -6.77 -19.38
N THR A 215 -1.42 -6.02 -20.48
CA THR A 215 -0.20 -5.34 -20.90
C THR A 215 -0.31 -3.89 -20.47
N VAL A 216 0.65 -3.43 -19.66
CA VAL A 216 0.70 -2.07 -19.13
C VAL A 216 2.02 -1.42 -19.50
N GLU A 217 2.01 -0.11 -19.68
CA GLU A 217 3.20 0.65 -20.05
C GLU A 217 3.93 1.16 -18.81
N LYS A 218 5.23 0.97 -18.76
CA LYS A 218 6.10 1.68 -17.82
C LYS A 218 6.13 3.17 -18.16
N ARG A 219 6.01 4.03 -17.16
CA ARG A 219 5.99 5.48 -17.35
C ARG A 219 6.98 6.17 -16.43
N SER A 220 7.63 7.20 -16.93
CA SER A 220 8.57 8.04 -16.20
C SER A 220 8.09 9.50 -16.14
N GLY A 221 8.84 10.35 -15.46
CA GLY A 221 8.50 11.75 -15.22
C GLY A 221 7.48 11.91 -14.07
N LEU A 222 7.23 13.14 -13.69
CA LEU A 222 6.32 13.51 -12.61
C LEU A 222 5.15 14.34 -13.13
N THR A 223 3.98 14.09 -12.62
CA THR A 223 2.82 14.98 -12.81
C THR A 223 2.96 16.19 -11.88
N TRP A 224 2.26 17.27 -12.20
CA TRP A 224 2.16 18.41 -11.30
C TRP A 224 1.67 18.01 -9.90
N ALA A 225 0.68 17.14 -9.82
CA ALA A 225 0.15 16.65 -8.55
C ALA A 225 1.21 15.89 -7.74
N THR A 226 2.01 15.05 -8.40
CA THR A 226 3.11 14.33 -7.75
C THR A 226 4.21 15.26 -7.27
N GLU A 227 4.54 16.29 -8.05
CA GLU A 227 5.63 17.23 -7.76
C GLU A 227 5.26 18.18 -6.63
N VAL A 228 4.13 18.86 -6.74
CA VAL A 228 3.73 19.96 -5.85
C VAL A 228 2.90 19.49 -4.65
N GLY A 229 2.11 18.44 -4.82
CA GLY A 229 1.28 17.86 -3.76
C GLY A 229 0.22 18.81 -3.23
N ILE A 230 0.04 18.82 -1.91
CA ILE A 230 -1.00 19.60 -1.22
C ILE A 230 -0.65 21.09 -1.07
N TRP A 231 0.60 21.48 -1.31
CA TRP A 231 1.07 22.85 -1.03
C TRP A 231 0.25 23.98 -1.68
N PRO A 232 -0.20 23.89 -2.95
CA PRO A 232 -1.02 24.95 -3.55
C PRO A 232 -2.34 25.17 -2.79
N ILE A 233 -3.00 24.09 -2.37
CA ILE A 233 -4.26 24.18 -1.61
C ILE A 233 -4.00 24.79 -0.25
N PHE A 234 -2.92 24.39 0.42
CA PHE A 234 -2.53 24.92 1.72
C PHE A 234 -2.23 26.42 1.67
N ILE A 235 -1.44 26.86 0.67
CA ILE A 235 -1.12 28.28 0.44
C ILE A 235 -2.40 29.07 0.14
N LEU A 236 -3.25 28.57 -0.74
CA LEU A 236 -4.52 29.22 -1.07
C LEU A 236 -5.42 29.36 0.16
N SER A 237 -5.51 28.31 0.99
CA SER A 237 -6.30 28.35 2.23
C SER A 237 -5.78 29.41 3.20
N ILE A 238 -4.47 29.52 3.38
CA ILE A 238 -3.88 30.58 4.22
C ILE A 238 -4.19 31.96 3.64
N MET A 239 -4.04 32.15 2.34
CA MET A 239 -4.36 33.43 1.70
C MET A 239 -5.82 33.83 1.92
N LEU A 240 -6.77 32.91 1.75
CA LEU A 240 -8.19 33.18 1.96
C LEU A 240 -8.50 33.54 3.43
N ILE A 241 -7.86 32.88 4.39
CA ILE A 241 -7.98 33.20 5.82
C ILE A 241 -7.47 34.63 6.08
N LEU A 242 -6.31 34.99 5.55
CA LEU A 242 -5.71 36.31 5.74
C LEU A 242 -6.55 37.42 5.10
N ILE A 243 -7.16 37.17 3.93
CA ILE A 243 -8.06 38.12 3.26
C ILE A 243 -9.36 38.28 4.06
N GLY A 244 -9.93 37.15 4.55
CA GLY A 244 -11.18 37.19 5.33
C GLY A 244 -11.01 37.82 6.72
N HIS A 245 -9.79 37.89 7.27
CA HIS A 245 -9.51 38.58 8.54
C HIS A 245 -9.29 40.11 8.40
N LYS A 246 -9.15 40.64 7.18
CA LYS A 246 -9.19 42.10 7.00
C LYS A 246 -10.60 42.58 7.36
N LYS A 247 -10.73 43.22 8.51
CA LYS A 247 -11.99 43.91 8.90
C LYS A 247 -12.40 44.85 7.76
N PRO A 248 -13.69 44.94 7.40
CA PRO A 248 -14.17 46.07 6.58
C PRO A 248 -13.77 47.35 7.29
N GLU A 249 -13.13 48.27 6.59
CA GLU A 249 -12.96 49.65 7.07
C GLU A 249 -14.36 50.17 7.38
N GLU A 250 -14.61 50.51 8.66
CA GLU A 250 -15.79 51.28 9.04
C GLU A 250 -15.80 52.54 8.18
N SER A 251 -16.71 52.63 7.23
CA SER A 251 -16.98 53.85 6.53
C SER A 251 -17.49 54.84 7.55
N ASP A 252 -16.64 55.76 7.93
CA ASP A 252 -16.93 56.88 8.80
C ASP A 252 -18.01 57.77 8.14
N SER A 253 -19.28 57.46 8.38
CA SER A 253 -20.42 58.24 7.95
C SER A 253 -20.75 59.30 9.00
N THR A 254 -19.78 60.16 9.32
CA THR A 254 -20.04 61.39 10.07
C THR A 254 -19.92 62.55 9.11
N ASN A 255 -21.02 62.89 8.45
CA ASN A 255 -21.29 64.24 7.98
C ASN A 255 -22.78 64.40 7.64
N PHE A 256 -23.58 64.69 8.65
CA PHE A 256 -24.76 65.49 8.52
C PHE A 256 -24.82 66.44 9.74
N GLY A 257 -24.29 67.66 9.51
CA GLY A 257 -24.59 68.85 10.26
C GLY A 257 -25.48 69.76 9.42
#